data_06a9b19ac88ac8a287df585b88021947
#
_entry.id   06a9b19ac88ac8a287df585b88021947
#
_cell.length_a   1.000
_cell.length_b   1.000
_cell.length_c   1.000
_cell.angle_alpha   90.00
_cell.angle_beta   90.00
_cell.angle_gamma   90.00
#
_symmetry.space_group_name_H-M   'P 1'
#
loop_
_entity.id
_entity.type
_entity.pdbx_description
1 polymer ?
#
loop_
_entity_poly.entity_id
_entity_poly.type
_entity_poly.pdbx_seq_one_letter_code
_entity_poly.pdbx_strand_id
1 'polypeptide(L)'
;MLQRLPALALVQLTICLALSLGQPVRADEARPNPWPTGSSPGLTALAKAAEQNRYAYVFFWKTEGEATQRKRETFDAALATLGDRADAISVCVSDPEEKATVDAFKVSRAPMPLVLAIAPNGAVTKAWPLDFQAATAGDGIVSDGAASCMKALQGNKMVLLSVQNSLTSHAGEALEAAAGFLADPRFAQAAEGIVLDPADPAEATFLASLKVSPTTDKAMTVLLAPPGNPVATFVGAVSTAAIVAKVTDAKSGCCPDGKCGPGQCCPGGKCGPSQKSSAKGVSK
;
A
#
# COMPACT_ATOMS: atom_id res chain seq x y z
N MET A 1 -13.85 -41.65 -67.52
CA MET A 1 -14.67 -41.55 -66.32
C MET A 1 -13.76 -41.25 -65.12
N LEU A 2 -13.64 -39.96 -64.74
CA LEU A 2 -12.84 -39.52 -63.61
C LEU A 2 -13.79 -39.31 -62.41
N GLN A 3 -13.63 -40.11 -61.36
CA GLN A 3 -14.31 -39.89 -60.10
C GLN A 3 -13.50 -38.93 -59.19
N ARG A 4 -14.10 -37.81 -58.84
CA ARG A 4 -13.58 -36.83 -57.89
C ARG A 4 -13.88 -37.29 -56.46
N LEU A 5 -12.84 -37.36 -55.60
CA LEU A 5 -12.96 -37.55 -54.16
C LEU A 5 -13.07 -36.15 -53.51
N PRO A 6 -13.91 -35.98 -52.45
CA PRO A 6 -14.02 -34.73 -51.73
C PRO A 6 -12.95 -34.60 -50.65
N ALA A 7 -12.33 -33.43 -50.56
CA ALA A 7 -11.38 -33.08 -49.51
C ALA A 7 -12.09 -32.88 -48.16
N LEU A 8 -11.71 -33.66 -47.16
CA LEU A 8 -12.08 -33.42 -45.72
C LEU A 8 -11.26 -32.23 -45.22
N ALA A 9 -11.94 -31.16 -44.91
CA ALA A 9 -11.37 -30.01 -44.18
C ALA A 9 -11.25 -30.38 -42.68
N LEU A 10 -10.01 -30.56 -42.22
CA LEU A 10 -9.70 -30.68 -40.78
C LEU A 10 -9.72 -29.27 -40.19
N VAL A 11 -10.77 -28.92 -39.43
CA VAL A 11 -10.82 -27.70 -38.61
C VAL A 11 -10.02 -27.99 -37.36
N GLN A 12 -8.79 -27.50 -37.29
CA GLN A 12 -8.02 -27.44 -36.04
C GLN A 12 -8.51 -26.28 -35.20
N LEU A 13 -9.26 -26.58 -34.16
CA LEU A 13 -9.69 -25.64 -33.11
C LEU A 13 -8.48 -25.40 -32.18
N THR A 14 -7.69 -24.37 -32.48
CA THR A 14 -6.61 -23.96 -31.59
C THR A 14 -7.21 -23.12 -30.43
N ILE A 15 -7.37 -23.78 -29.30
CA ILE A 15 -7.73 -23.10 -28.04
C ILE A 15 -6.49 -22.36 -27.55
N CYS A 16 -6.39 -21.06 -27.87
CA CYS A 16 -5.45 -20.14 -27.22
C CYS A 16 -5.92 -19.88 -25.77
N LEU A 17 -5.44 -20.69 -24.84
CA LEU A 17 -5.52 -20.40 -23.43
C LEU A 17 -4.52 -19.26 -23.14
N ALA A 18 -4.96 -18.01 -23.20
CA ALA A 18 -4.16 -16.87 -22.80
C ALA A 18 -4.02 -16.91 -21.26
N LEU A 19 -2.94 -17.51 -20.77
CA LEU A 19 -2.47 -17.27 -19.41
C LEU A 19 -2.05 -15.81 -19.34
N SER A 20 -2.89 -15.00 -18.73
CA SER A 20 -2.54 -13.65 -18.29
C SER A 20 -1.55 -13.77 -17.12
N LEU A 21 -0.30 -14.10 -17.42
CA LEU A 21 0.80 -13.94 -16.49
C LEU A 21 0.85 -12.44 -16.19
N GLY A 22 0.63 -12.06 -14.93
CA GLY A 22 0.75 -10.70 -14.47
C GLY A 22 2.08 -10.13 -14.95
N GLN A 23 2.01 -9.20 -15.90
CA GLN A 23 3.20 -8.55 -16.42
C GLN A 23 3.77 -7.69 -15.28
N PRO A 24 5.10 -7.65 -15.11
CA PRO A 24 5.71 -6.66 -14.23
C PRO A 24 5.26 -5.29 -14.72
N VAL A 25 4.70 -4.49 -13.82
CA VAL A 25 4.25 -3.12 -14.12
C VAL A 25 5.43 -2.39 -14.73
N ARG A 26 5.39 -2.21 -16.07
CA ARG A 26 6.35 -1.37 -16.77
C ARG A 26 6.06 0.07 -16.36
N ALA A 27 7.10 0.80 -16.03
CA ALA A 27 7.05 2.21 -15.62
C ALA A 27 6.44 3.16 -16.66
N ASP A 28 6.02 2.66 -17.83
CA ASP A 28 5.53 3.44 -18.98
C ASP A 28 4.02 3.25 -19.26
N GLU A 29 3.29 2.51 -18.45
CA GLU A 29 1.83 2.49 -18.51
C GLU A 29 1.30 3.66 -17.68
N ALA A 30 0.64 4.63 -18.33
CA ALA A 30 0.04 5.79 -17.68
C ALA A 30 -0.81 5.33 -16.47
N ARG A 31 -0.31 5.59 -15.27
CA ARG A 31 -1.03 5.21 -14.03
C ARG A 31 -2.37 5.93 -14.02
N PRO A 32 -3.47 5.24 -13.73
CA PRO A 32 -4.76 5.92 -13.61
C PRO A 32 -4.65 6.99 -12.53
N ASN A 33 -5.09 8.21 -12.87
CA ASN A 33 -5.06 9.33 -11.92
C ASN A 33 -5.92 8.97 -10.70
N PRO A 34 -5.34 8.95 -9.47
CA PRO A 34 -6.07 8.56 -8.28
C PRO A 34 -7.07 9.62 -7.79
N TRP A 35 -7.06 10.80 -8.38
CA TRP A 35 -7.85 11.95 -7.93
C TRP A 35 -8.94 12.35 -8.93
N PRO A 36 -10.17 12.64 -8.47
CA PRO A 36 -11.19 13.20 -9.33
C PRO A 36 -10.81 14.63 -9.73
N THR A 37 -10.79 14.89 -11.03
CA THR A 37 -10.52 16.23 -11.57
C THR A 37 -11.73 17.15 -11.40
N GLY A 38 -11.48 18.43 -11.13
CA GLY A 38 -12.50 19.48 -11.16
C GLY A 38 -13.42 19.56 -9.94
N SER A 39 -13.15 18.78 -8.87
CA SER A 39 -13.98 18.81 -7.66
C SER A 39 -13.53 19.84 -6.61
N SER A 40 -12.25 20.27 -6.67
CA SER A 40 -11.66 21.34 -5.86
C SER A 40 -10.31 21.74 -6.42
N PRO A 41 -9.80 22.95 -6.12
CA PRO A 41 -8.46 23.38 -6.54
C PRO A 41 -7.36 22.43 -6.06
N GLY A 42 -7.40 21.99 -4.81
CA GLY A 42 -6.40 21.08 -4.24
C GLY A 42 -6.39 19.71 -4.92
N LEU A 43 -7.56 19.09 -5.16
CA LEU A 43 -7.61 17.82 -5.89
C LEU A 43 -7.17 17.95 -7.34
N THR A 44 -7.45 19.09 -7.99
CA THR A 44 -6.98 19.37 -9.35
C THR A 44 -5.45 19.49 -9.39
N ALA A 45 -4.84 20.15 -8.39
CA ALA A 45 -3.38 20.25 -8.27
C ALA A 45 -2.74 18.89 -8.00
N LEU A 46 -3.36 18.06 -7.16
CA LEU A 46 -2.92 16.67 -6.89
C LEU A 46 -2.98 15.81 -8.16
N ALA A 47 -4.07 15.92 -8.93
CA ALA A 47 -4.21 15.22 -10.20
C ALA A 47 -3.08 15.58 -11.16
N LYS A 48 -2.78 16.88 -11.29
CA LYS A 48 -1.70 17.37 -12.13
C LYS A 48 -0.32 16.86 -11.69
N ALA A 49 -0.03 16.85 -10.39
CA ALA A 49 1.22 16.32 -9.87
C ALA A 49 1.36 14.81 -10.18
N ALA A 50 0.27 14.04 -9.99
CA ALA A 50 0.23 12.62 -10.29
C ALA A 50 0.47 12.33 -11.80
N GLU A 51 -0.14 13.09 -12.70
CA GLU A 51 0.06 12.99 -14.16
C GLU A 51 1.52 13.25 -14.57
N GLN A 52 2.20 14.11 -13.82
CA GLN A 52 3.62 14.42 -14.03
C GLN A 52 4.57 13.45 -13.31
N ASN A 53 4.04 12.42 -12.67
CA ASN A 53 4.78 11.49 -11.81
C ASN A 53 5.58 12.20 -10.71
N ARG A 54 5.01 13.27 -10.12
CA ARG A 54 5.61 14.07 -9.06
C ARG A 54 4.89 13.84 -7.75
N TYR A 55 5.64 13.91 -6.66
CA TYR A 55 5.06 13.96 -5.32
C TYR A 55 4.31 15.27 -5.13
N ALA A 56 3.25 15.27 -4.34
CA ALA A 56 2.58 16.48 -3.90
C ALA A 56 2.74 16.64 -2.39
N TYR A 57 3.21 17.79 -1.97
CA TYR A 57 3.24 18.17 -0.55
C TYR A 57 2.13 19.16 -0.30
N VAL A 58 1.16 18.79 0.53
CA VAL A 58 -0.01 19.60 0.81
C VAL A 58 0.12 20.23 2.19
N PHE A 59 0.19 21.57 2.23
CA PHE A 59 0.17 22.35 3.44
C PHE A 59 -1.27 22.75 3.78
N PHE A 60 -1.87 22.03 4.73
CA PHE A 60 -3.20 22.34 5.25
C PHE A 60 -3.09 23.37 6.38
N TRP A 61 -3.89 24.40 6.32
CA TRP A 61 -3.96 25.45 7.33
C TRP A 61 -5.40 25.92 7.54
N LYS A 62 -5.66 26.61 8.67
CA LYS A 62 -7.03 27.02 9.00
C LYS A 62 -7.18 28.53 9.16
N THR A 63 -6.21 29.17 9.77
CA THR A 63 -6.27 30.61 10.12
C THR A 63 -5.00 31.29 9.64
N GLU A 64 -5.15 32.40 8.92
CA GLU A 64 -4.02 33.27 8.59
C GLU A 64 -3.46 33.93 9.83
N GLY A 65 -2.17 34.21 9.81
CA GLY A 65 -1.45 34.91 10.88
C GLY A 65 0.05 34.71 10.73
N GLU A 66 0.85 35.49 11.44
CA GLU A 66 2.31 35.43 11.36
C GLU A 66 2.88 34.03 11.59
N ALA A 67 2.29 33.25 12.53
CA ALA A 67 2.75 31.91 12.82
C ALA A 67 2.53 30.96 11.62
N THR A 68 1.37 31.05 10.97
CA THR A 68 1.06 30.27 9.76
C THR A 68 1.95 30.69 8.60
N GLN A 69 2.17 31.98 8.43
CA GLN A 69 3.02 32.53 7.38
C GLN A 69 4.48 32.05 7.53
N ARG A 70 5.08 32.14 8.72
CA ARG A 70 6.44 31.61 8.98
C ARG A 70 6.57 30.11 8.66
N LYS A 71 5.54 29.31 8.99
CA LYS A 71 5.55 27.88 8.68
C LYS A 71 5.39 27.60 7.19
N ARG A 72 4.63 28.40 6.48
CA ARG A 72 4.51 28.35 5.02
C ARG A 72 5.84 28.69 4.35
N GLU A 73 6.53 29.74 4.79
CA GLU A 73 7.86 30.11 4.29
C GLU A 73 8.88 28.96 4.49
N THR A 74 8.86 28.32 5.67
CA THR A 74 9.69 27.13 5.94
C THR A 74 9.33 25.97 5.00
N PHE A 75 8.04 25.74 4.77
CA PHE A 75 7.54 24.71 3.86
C PHE A 75 8.00 24.99 2.42
N ASP A 76 7.79 26.20 1.91
CA ASP A 76 8.15 26.57 0.54
C ASP A 76 9.66 26.47 0.31
N ALA A 77 10.46 26.96 1.27
CA ALA A 77 11.91 26.85 1.21
C ALA A 77 12.40 25.38 1.19
N ALA A 78 11.77 24.50 1.97
CA ALA A 78 12.10 23.09 1.98
C ALA A 78 11.73 22.41 0.66
N LEU A 79 10.56 22.72 0.11
CA LEU A 79 10.11 22.14 -1.16
C LEU A 79 10.99 22.58 -2.33
N ALA A 80 11.51 23.82 -2.32
CA ALA A 80 12.46 24.30 -3.31
C ALA A 80 13.72 23.39 -3.39
N THR A 81 14.12 22.75 -2.29
CA THR A 81 15.28 21.82 -2.28
C THR A 81 14.97 20.48 -2.93
N LEU A 82 13.69 20.10 -3.05
CA LEU A 82 13.27 18.86 -3.71
C LEU A 82 13.19 19.01 -5.24
N GLY A 83 13.19 20.25 -5.75
CA GLY A 83 13.19 20.55 -7.18
C GLY A 83 11.99 19.93 -7.90
N ASP A 84 12.26 19.32 -9.07
CA ASP A 84 11.22 18.72 -9.91
C ASP A 84 10.60 17.43 -9.37
N ARG A 85 11.03 16.96 -8.21
CA ARG A 85 10.50 15.73 -7.59
C ARG A 85 9.17 15.95 -6.89
N ALA A 86 8.85 17.19 -6.48
CA ALA A 86 7.67 17.48 -5.69
C ALA A 86 7.03 18.83 -6.03
N ASP A 87 5.71 18.90 -5.94
CA ASP A 87 4.91 20.11 -6.04
C ASP A 87 4.42 20.54 -4.65
N ALA A 88 4.43 21.86 -4.40
CA ALA A 88 3.85 22.47 -3.22
C ALA A 88 2.39 22.86 -3.47
N ILE A 89 1.49 22.43 -2.59
CA ILE A 89 0.05 22.74 -2.66
C ILE A 89 -0.35 23.32 -1.31
N SER A 90 -1.09 24.45 -1.30
CA SER A 90 -1.60 25.08 -0.08
C SER A 90 -3.12 24.99 -0.06
N VAL A 91 -3.69 24.46 1.03
CA VAL A 91 -5.12 24.21 1.18
C VAL A 91 -5.64 24.84 2.48
N CYS A 92 -6.56 25.78 2.37
CA CYS A 92 -7.30 26.32 3.52
C CYS A 92 -8.44 25.38 3.89
N VAL A 93 -8.40 24.76 5.07
CA VAL A 93 -9.45 23.83 5.50
C VAL A 93 -10.81 24.48 5.77
N SER A 94 -10.85 25.82 5.87
CA SER A 94 -12.07 26.60 6.06
C SER A 94 -12.68 27.10 4.75
N ASP A 95 -11.98 26.90 3.62
CA ASP A 95 -12.46 27.32 2.31
C ASP A 95 -13.48 26.32 1.80
N PRO A 96 -14.72 26.77 1.48
CA PRO A 96 -15.74 25.89 0.90
C PRO A 96 -15.33 25.25 -0.44
N GLU A 97 -14.49 25.92 -1.23
CA GLU A 97 -14.01 25.40 -2.51
C GLU A 97 -13.07 24.20 -2.33
N GLU A 98 -12.39 24.12 -1.18
CA GLU A 98 -11.48 23.03 -0.82
C GLU A 98 -12.16 21.87 -0.07
N LYS A 99 -13.47 21.95 0.12
CA LYS A 99 -14.21 20.93 0.87
C LYS A 99 -13.92 19.49 0.39
N ALA A 100 -13.86 19.28 -0.92
CA ALA A 100 -13.60 17.94 -1.48
C ALA A 100 -12.16 17.45 -1.12
N THR A 101 -11.16 18.35 -1.15
CA THR A 101 -9.79 18.03 -0.72
C THR A 101 -9.76 17.69 0.78
N VAL A 102 -10.40 18.50 1.60
CA VAL A 102 -10.46 18.30 3.07
C VAL A 102 -11.12 16.99 3.44
N ASP A 103 -12.22 16.65 2.75
CA ASP A 103 -12.96 15.40 2.97
C ASP A 103 -12.16 14.17 2.49
N ALA A 104 -11.45 14.26 1.35
CA ALA A 104 -10.64 13.18 0.80
C ALA A 104 -9.56 12.72 1.79
N PHE A 105 -8.91 13.68 2.48
CA PHE A 105 -7.87 13.39 3.47
C PHE A 105 -8.41 13.33 4.91
N LYS A 106 -9.69 13.60 5.14
CA LYS A 106 -10.34 13.59 6.47
C LYS A 106 -9.63 14.51 7.49
N VAL A 107 -9.09 15.63 7.02
CA VAL A 107 -8.25 16.52 7.84
C VAL A 107 -9.03 17.62 8.59
N SER A 108 -10.36 17.66 8.50
CA SER A 108 -11.21 18.69 9.14
C SER A 108 -10.98 18.83 10.66
N ARG A 109 -10.53 17.76 11.33
CA ARG A 109 -10.25 17.73 12.79
C ARG A 109 -8.78 17.56 13.11
N ALA A 110 -7.91 17.58 12.11
CA ALA A 110 -6.48 17.44 12.34
C ALA A 110 -5.91 18.70 13.01
N PRO A 111 -4.84 18.57 13.82
CA PRO A 111 -4.11 19.72 14.30
C PRO A 111 -3.46 20.48 13.14
N MET A 112 -3.58 21.83 13.14
CA MET A 112 -3.08 22.67 12.05
C MET A 112 -1.90 23.54 12.50
N PRO A 113 -0.97 23.86 11.59
CA PRO A 113 -0.92 23.38 10.22
C PRO A 113 -0.53 21.89 10.15
N LEU A 114 -0.92 21.24 9.06
CA LEU A 114 -0.58 19.86 8.76
C LEU A 114 0.05 19.79 7.37
N VAL A 115 1.20 19.16 7.24
CA VAL A 115 1.77 18.83 5.92
C VAL A 115 1.61 17.35 5.66
N LEU A 116 1.13 17.00 4.46
CA LEU A 116 1.10 15.64 3.97
C LEU A 116 1.99 15.52 2.73
N ALA A 117 2.85 14.51 2.68
CA ALA A 117 3.50 14.09 1.44
C ALA A 117 2.66 12.99 0.80
N ILE A 118 2.41 13.14 -0.50
CA ILE A 118 1.51 12.27 -1.27
C ILE A 118 2.27 11.81 -2.52
N ALA A 119 2.39 10.51 -2.70
CA ALA A 119 3.01 9.91 -3.87
C ALA A 119 2.12 10.04 -5.12
N PRO A 120 2.68 9.90 -6.34
CA PRO A 120 1.91 9.96 -7.59
C PRO A 120 0.75 8.98 -7.66
N ASN A 121 0.85 7.81 -7.00
CA ASN A 121 -0.23 6.83 -6.91
C ASN A 121 -1.31 7.20 -5.88
N GLY A 122 -1.21 8.35 -5.23
CA GLY A 122 -2.14 8.84 -4.23
C GLY A 122 -1.97 8.25 -2.82
N ALA A 123 -0.87 7.57 -2.54
CA ALA A 123 -0.54 7.14 -1.17
C ALA A 123 -0.06 8.35 -0.35
N VAL A 124 -0.56 8.49 0.87
CA VAL A 124 0.03 9.41 1.85
C VAL A 124 1.28 8.74 2.42
N THR A 125 2.45 9.25 2.09
CA THR A 125 3.73 8.64 2.48
C THR A 125 4.25 9.16 3.81
N LYS A 126 3.93 10.41 4.15
CA LYS A 126 4.32 11.01 5.43
C LYS A 126 3.36 12.12 5.84
N ALA A 127 3.26 12.34 7.14
CA ALA A 127 2.50 13.43 7.74
C ALA A 127 3.33 14.14 8.80
N TRP A 128 3.28 15.48 8.80
CA TRP A 128 3.89 16.34 9.82
C TRP A 128 2.80 17.23 10.42
N PRO A 129 2.19 16.79 11.53
CA PRO A 129 1.22 17.61 12.25
C PRO A 129 1.94 18.70 13.04
N LEU A 130 1.38 19.92 13.04
CA LEU A 130 1.82 21.12 13.77
C LEU A 130 3.17 21.69 13.34
N ASP A 131 4.17 20.87 13.11
CA ASP A 131 5.53 21.34 12.83
C ASP A 131 6.17 20.56 11.69
N PHE A 132 6.41 21.24 10.57
CA PHE A 132 7.09 20.70 9.41
C PHE A 132 8.56 21.07 9.46
N GLN A 133 9.43 20.08 9.49
CA GLN A 133 10.87 20.28 9.54
C GLN A 133 11.49 20.10 8.15
N ALA A 134 12.12 21.17 7.64
CA ALA A 134 12.76 21.17 6.33
C ALA A 134 13.76 20.01 6.15
N ALA A 135 14.54 19.69 7.19
CA ALA A 135 15.52 18.62 7.16
C ALA A 135 14.92 17.21 6.89
N THR A 136 13.63 17.03 7.17
CA THR A 136 12.92 15.77 6.99
C THR A 136 11.97 15.77 5.80
N ALA A 137 11.98 16.81 4.98
CA ALA A 137 11.14 16.90 3.79
C ALA A 137 11.38 15.73 2.84
N GLY A 138 12.64 15.36 2.61
CA GLY A 138 13.03 14.23 1.76
C GLY A 138 12.48 12.87 2.20
N ASP A 139 12.17 12.70 3.49
CA ASP A 139 11.62 11.43 4.01
C ASP A 139 10.21 11.12 3.52
N GLY A 140 9.51 12.12 2.96
CA GLY A 140 8.20 11.93 2.34
C GLY A 140 8.27 11.26 0.96
N ILE A 141 9.45 11.25 0.33
CA ILE A 141 9.67 10.62 -0.98
C ILE A 141 10.17 9.20 -0.74
N VAL A 142 9.37 8.23 -1.13
CA VAL A 142 9.66 6.80 -0.99
C VAL A 142 9.76 6.14 -2.36
N SER A 143 10.20 4.89 -2.42
CA SER A 143 10.21 4.10 -3.65
C SER A 143 8.80 3.80 -4.16
N ASP A 144 8.67 3.46 -5.44
CA ASP A 144 7.39 3.10 -6.06
C ASP A 144 6.76 1.87 -5.41
N GLY A 145 7.58 0.89 -5.03
CA GLY A 145 7.13 -0.30 -4.32
C GLY A 145 6.60 0.03 -2.93
N ALA A 146 7.33 0.86 -2.18
CA ALA A 146 6.85 1.34 -0.87
C ALA A 146 5.55 2.14 -1.00
N ALA A 147 5.46 3.06 -1.97
CA ALA A 147 4.24 3.84 -2.22
C ALA A 147 3.05 2.94 -2.60
N SER A 148 3.28 1.89 -3.40
CA SER A 148 2.24 0.92 -3.77
C SER A 148 1.76 0.12 -2.56
N CYS A 149 2.67 -0.35 -1.70
CA CYS A 149 2.32 -1.00 -0.45
C CYS A 149 1.49 -0.07 0.46
N MET A 150 1.93 1.18 0.64
CA MET A 150 1.22 2.17 1.45
C MET A 150 -0.18 2.44 0.90
N LYS A 151 -0.34 2.54 -0.42
CA LYS A 151 -1.66 2.77 -1.05
C LYS A 151 -2.63 1.64 -0.76
N ALA A 152 -2.19 0.39 -0.93
CA ALA A 152 -3.01 -0.79 -0.66
C ALA A 152 -3.41 -0.86 0.83
N LEU A 153 -2.44 -0.66 1.74
CA LEU A 153 -2.68 -0.68 3.19
C LEU A 153 -3.64 0.43 3.64
N GLN A 154 -3.51 1.65 3.09
CA GLN A 154 -4.44 2.77 3.34
C GLN A 154 -5.84 2.49 2.79
N GLY A 155 -5.94 1.69 1.72
CA GLY A 155 -7.19 1.14 1.22
C GLY A 155 -7.75 -0.02 2.06
N ASN A 156 -7.17 -0.27 3.24
CA ASN A 156 -7.52 -1.38 4.14
C ASN A 156 -7.38 -2.77 3.49
N LYS A 157 -6.47 -2.89 2.52
CA LYS A 157 -6.10 -4.17 1.91
C LYS A 157 -4.84 -4.74 2.56
N MET A 158 -4.76 -6.05 2.64
CA MET A 158 -3.49 -6.75 2.90
C MET A 158 -2.58 -6.62 1.68
N VAL A 159 -1.27 -6.66 1.90
CA VAL A 159 -0.29 -6.70 0.81
C VAL A 159 0.47 -8.02 0.88
N LEU A 160 0.49 -8.74 -0.23
CA LEU A 160 1.37 -9.88 -0.43
C LEU A 160 2.55 -9.41 -1.28
N LEU A 161 3.64 -9.08 -0.61
CA LEU A 161 4.86 -8.59 -1.23
C LEU A 161 5.74 -9.77 -1.61
N SER A 162 6.01 -9.96 -2.91
CA SER A 162 6.93 -10.97 -3.44
C SER A 162 8.24 -10.30 -3.81
N VAL A 163 9.30 -10.56 -3.04
CA VAL A 163 10.65 -10.02 -3.28
C VAL A 163 11.48 -11.06 -3.99
N GLN A 164 11.76 -10.83 -5.25
CA GLN A 164 12.46 -11.79 -6.11
C GLN A 164 12.90 -11.17 -7.43
N ASN A 165 13.83 -11.84 -8.11
CA ASN A 165 14.26 -11.57 -9.48
C ASN A 165 14.63 -12.87 -10.20
N SER A 166 15.22 -12.78 -11.38
CA SER A 166 15.65 -13.94 -12.18
C SER A 166 16.77 -14.78 -11.55
N LEU A 167 17.45 -14.26 -10.52
CA LEU A 167 18.55 -14.94 -9.82
C LEU A 167 18.10 -15.61 -8.52
N THR A 168 16.90 -15.30 -8.03
CA THR A 168 16.39 -15.89 -6.79
C THR A 168 15.80 -17.28 -7.03
N SER A 169 16.21 -18.25 -6.23
CA SER A 169 15.63 -19.60 -6.24
C SER A 169 14.19 -19.58 -5.71
N HIS A 170 13.36 -20.51 -6.18
CA HIS A 170 11.93 -20.65 -5.85
C HIS A 170 11.03 -19.46 -6.24
N ALA A 171 11.51 -18.60 -7.15
CA ALA A 171 10.75 -17.44 -7.61
C ALA A 171 9.39 -17.83 -8.23
N GLY A 172 9.37 -18.84 -9.10
CA GLY A 172 8.15 -19.33 -9.75
C GLY A 172 7.13 -19.89 -8.75
N GLU A 173 7.59 -20.74 -7.83
CA GLU A 173 6.74 -21.34 -6.79
C GLU A 173 6.12 -20.29 -5.87
N ALA A 174 6.92 -19.28 -5.48
CA ALA A 174 6.45 -18.18 -4.64
C ALA A 174 5.40 -17.32 -5.36
N LEU A 175 5.59 -17.03 -6.66
CA LEU A 175 4.60 -16.30 -7.47
C LEU A 175 3.32 -17.09 -7.66
N GLU A 176 3.41 -18.39 -7.94
CA GLU A 176 2.24 -19.25 -8.10
C GLU A 176 1.42 -19.31 -6.81
N ALA A 177 2.09 -19.45 -5.66
CA ALA A 177 1.42 -19.43 -4.36
C ALA A 177 0.75 -18.08 -4.07
N ALA A 178 1.42 -16.97 -4.41
CA ALA A 178 0.86 -15.64 -4.28
C ALA A 178 -0.36 -15.44 -5.20
N ALA A 179 -0.26 -15.85 -6.46
CA ALA A 179 -1.37 -15.79 -7.40
C ALA A 179 -2.58 -16.63 -6.93
N GLY A 180 -2.33 -17.83 -6.42
CA GLY A 180 -3.37 -18.68 -5.84
C GLY A 180 -4.06 -18.05 -4.63
N PHE A 181 -3.32 -17.37 -3.76
CA PHE A 181 -3.89 -16.62 -2.63
C PHE A 181 -4.74 -15.44 -3.10
N LEU A 182 -4.26 -14.65 -4.06
CA LEU A 182 -4.97 -13.48 -4.59
C LEU A 182 -6.21 -13.87 -5.41
N ALA A 183 -6.21 -15.06 -6.01
CA ALA A 183 -7.36 -15.60 -6.73
C ALA A 183 -8.44 -16.22 -5.81
N ASP A 184 -8.12 -16.48 -4.54
CA ASP A 184 -9.09 -17.01 -3.58
C ASP A 184 -10.19 -15.98 -3.31
N PRO A 185 -11.49 -16.31 -3.54
CA PRO A 185 -12.61 -15.37 -3.38
C PRO A 185 -12.69 -14.72 -1.99
N ARG A 186 -12.14 -15.35 -0.96
CA ARG A 186 -12.11 -14.82 0.40
C ARG A 186 -11.16 -13.62 0.55
N PHE A 187 -10.16 -13.48 -0.32
CA PHE A 187 -9.09 -12.50 -0.24
C PHE A 187 -8.97 -11.59 -1.47
N ALA A 188 -9.54 -11.98 -2.61
CA ALA A 188 -9.39 -11.28 -3.90
C ALA A 188 -9.70 -9.78 -3.85
N GLN A 189 -10.65 -9.34 -3.02
CA GLN A 189 -10.98 -7.92 -2.84
C GLN A 189 -10.24 -7.28 -1.64
N ALA A 190 -9.67 -8.09 -0.76
CA ALA A 190 -9.07 -7.68 0.50
C ALA A 190 -7.53 -7.74 0.50
N ALA A 191 -6.93 -8.17 -0.60
CA ALA A 191 -5.48 -8.30 -0.74
C ALA A 191 -5.01 -7.76 -2.08
N GLU A 192 -3.75 -7.33 -2.12
CA GLU A 192 -3.06 -6.84 -3.31
C GLU A 192 -1.66 -7.46 -3.37
N GLY A 193 -1.25 -7.91 -4.56
CA GLY A 193 0.07 -8.48 -4.80
C GLY A 193 1.01 -7.43 -5.36
N ILE A 194 2.22 -7.35 -4.81
CA ILE A 194 3.29 -6.46 -5.27
C ILE A 194 4.56 -7.28 -5.44
N VAL A 195 5.26 -7.09 -6.55
CA VAL A 195 6.53 -7.76 -6.82
C VAL A 195 7.65 -6.73 -6.84
N LEU A 196 8.73 -6.99 -6.11
CA LEU A 196 9.91 -6.14 -6.05
C LEU A 196 11.17 -6.93 -6.37
N ASP A 197 12.10 -6.28 -7.07
CA ASP A 197 13.45 -6.79 -7.26
C ASP A 197 14.31 -6.45 -6.02
N PRO A 198 14.88 -7.45 -5.33
CA PRO A 198 15.76 -7.19 -4.19
C PRO A 198 17.04 -6.41 -4.57
N ALA A 199 17.46 -6.48 -5.82
CA ALA A 199 18.66 -5.78 -6.31
C ALA A 199 18.38 -4.35 -6.79
N ASP A 200 17.13 -3.91 -6.83
CA ASP A 200 16.80 -2.53 -7.19
C ASP A 200 17.26 -1.55 -6.08
N PRO A 201 18.22 -0.66 -6.37
CA PRO A 201 18.69 0.31 -5.38
C PRO A 201 17.61 1.29 -4.93
N ALA A 202 16.58 1.55 -5.74
CA ALA A 202 15.45 2.40 -5.36
C ALA A 202 14.63 1.80 -4.20
N GLU A 203 14.55 0.46 -4.14
CA GLU A 203 13.81 -0.27 -3.11
C GLU A 203 14.65 -0.59 -1.86
N ALA A 204 15.95 -0.32 -1.88
CA ALA A 204 16.88 -0.75 -0.83
C ALA A 204 16.46 -0.32 0.58
N THR A 205 16.03 0.94 0.75
CA THR A 205 15.61 1.46 2.06
C THR A 205 14.33 0.77 2.55
N PHE A 206 13.36 0.57 1.66
CA PHE A 206 12.11 -0.11 1.99
C PHE A 206 12.36 -1.58 2.35
N LEU A 207 13.11 -2.30 1.53
CA LEU A 207 13.45 -3.70 1.77
C LEU A 207 14.27 -3.89 3.05
N ALA A 208 15.19 -2.97 3.36
CA ALA A 208 15.94 -2.99 4.62
C ALA A 208 15.01 -2.85 5.84
N SER A 209 13.95 -2.02 5.75
CA SER A 209 12.93 -1.89 6.81
C SER A 209 12.17 -3.19 7.06
N LEU A 210 12.02 -4.03 6.03
CA LEU A 210 11.41 -5.36 6.10
C LEU A 210 12.43 -6.47 6.42
N LYS A 211 13.70 -6.11 6.68
CA LYS A 211 14.81 -7.04 6.95
C LYS A 211 15.10 -7.98 5.76
N VAL A 212 14.88 -7.51 4.55
CA VAL A 212 15.21 -8.22 3.31
C VAL A 212 16.59 -7.78 2.83
N SER A 213 17.48 -8.74 2.56
CA SER A 213 18.80 -8.46 1.99
C SER A 213 18.70 -8.19 0.48
N PRO A 214 19.44 -7.20 -0.06
CA PRO A 214 19.53 -6.98 -1.51
C PRO A 214 20.25 -8.14 -2.24
N THR A 215 20.95 -8.99 -1.52
CA THR A 215 21.68 -10.16 -2.05
C THR A 215 21.00 -11.47 -1.71
N THR A 216 19.68 -11.47 -1.45
CA THR A 216 18.96 -12.71 -1.18
C THR A 216 19.02 -13.66 -2.38
N ASP A 217 19.38 -14.92 -2.14
CA ASP A 217 19.41 -15.98 -3.12
C ASP A 217 18.10 -16.77 -3.24
N LYS A 218 17.14 -16.45 -2.39
CA LYS A 218 15.82 -17.08 -2.32
C LYS A 218 14.72 -16.06 -2.41
N ALA A 219 13.64 -16.40 -3.11
CA ALA A 219 12.44 -15.60 -3.11
C ALA A 219 11.91 -15.42 -1.69
N MET A 220 11.43 -14.22 -1.38
CA MET A 220 10.78 -13.93 -0.10
C MET A 220 9.36 -13.45 -0.34
N THR A 221 8.43 -13.98 0.44
CA THR A 221 7.04 -13.53 0.42
C THR A 221 6.70 -12.93 1.78
N VAL A 222 6.39 -11.63 1.81
CA VAL A 222 6.03 -10.91 3.03
C VAL A 222 4.56 -10.55 3.00
N LEU A 223 3.81 -11.01 3.98
CA LEU A 223 2.41 -10.64 4.17
C LEU A 223 2.32 -9.45 5.12
N LEU A 224 1.81 -8.32 4.63
CA LEU A 224 1.57 -7.11 5.42
C LEU A 224 0.07 -6.93 5.65
N ALA A 225 -0.31 -6.55 6.85
CA ALA A 225 -1.68 -6.16 7.18
C ALA A 225 -1.75 -4.68 7.59
N PRO A 226 -2.87 -3.99 7.35
CA PRO A 226 -3.05 -2.63 7.84
C PRO A 226 -2.78 -2.52 9.35
N PRO A 227 -2.08 -1.46 9.80
CA PRO A 227 -1.60 -0.30 9.04
C PRO A 227 -0.24 -0.48 8.36
N GLY A 228 0.36 -1.68 8.27
CA GLY A 228 1.65 -1.96 7.66
C GLY A 228 2.50 -2.94 8.46
N ASN A 229 1.89 -3.65 9.39
CA ASN A 229 2.58 -4.64 10.20
C ASN A 229 2.84 -5.93 9.40
N PRO A 230 4.08 -6.47 9.42
CA PRO A 230 4.34 -7.78 8.87
C PRO A 230 3.65 -8.87 9.70
N VAL A 231 2.77 -9.64 9.04
CA VAL A 231 2.04 -10.77 9.66
C VAL A 231 2.84 -12.05 9.54
N ALA A 232 3.48 -12.25 8.38
CA ALA A 232 4.32 -13.41 8.11
C ALA A 232 5.37 -13.08 7.05
N THR A 233 6.52 -13.76 7.15
CA THR A 233 7.56 -13.77 6.12
C THR A 233 7.91 -15.22 5.80
N PHE A 234 7.89 -15.55 4.52
CA PHE A 234 8.26 -16.85 4.00
C PHE A 234 9.53 -16.70 3.16
N VAL A 235 10.47 -17.63 3.28
CA VAL A 235 11.73 -17.64 2.54
C VAL A 235 11.79 -18.91 1.69
N GLY A 236 12.01 -18.74 0.40
CA GLY A 236 12.03 -19.83 -0.59
C GLY A 236 10.62 -20.27 -1.00
N ALA A 237 10.45 -21.57 -1.25
CA ALA A 237 9.17 -22.13 -1.63
C ALA A 237 8.10 -21.92 -0.55
N VAL A 238 6.93 -21.51 -0.97
CA VAL A 238 5.76 -21.35 -0.11
C VAL A 238 4.52 -21.91 -0.84
N SER A 239 3.53 -22.37 -0.10
CA SER A 239 2.26 -22.81 -0.68
C SER A 239 1.14 -21.81 -0.37
N THR A 240 0.14 -21.73 -1.24
CA THR A 240 -1.09 -20.95 -1.00
C THR A 240 -1.73 -21.28 0.33
N ALA A 241 -1.79 -22.58 0.69
CA ALA A 241 -2.34 -23.05 1.96
C ALA A 241 -1.57 -22.49 3.17
N ALA A 242 -0.24 -22.37 3.09
CA ALA A 242 0.58 -21.82 4.16
C ALA A 242 0.33 -20.31 4.34
N ILE A 243 0.15 -19.56 3.25
CA ILE A 243 -0.21 -18.14 3.31
C ILE A 243 -1.60 -17.96 3.95
N VAL A 244 -2.60 -18.74 3.48
CA VAL A 244 -3.96 -18.74 4.01
C VAL A 244 -3.99 -19.04 5.51
N ALA A 245 -3.24 -20.06 5.95
CA ALA A 245 -3.17 -20.43 7.37
C ALA A 245 -2.70 -19.25 8.22
N LYS A 246 -1.66 -18.50 7.79
CA LYS A 246 -1.17 -17.33 8.54
C LYS A 246 -2.18 -16.20 8.65
N VAL A 247 -2.98 -15.95 7.59
CA VAL A 247 -4.07 -14.97 7.65
C VAL A 247 -5.16 -15.40 8.62
N THR A 248 -5.48 -16.68 8.63
CA THR A 248 -6.51 -17.24 9.51
C THR A 248 -6.08 -17.22 10.97
N ASP A 249 -4.84 -17.62 11.25
CA ASP A 249 -4.26 -17.58 12.60
C ASP A 249 -4.22 -16.14 13.17
N ALA A 250 -3.85 -15.16 12.34
CA ALA A 250 -3.83 -13.75 12.73
C ALA A 250 -5.23 -13.22 13.10
N LYS A 251 -6.28 -13.71 12.43
CA LYS A 251 -7.68 -13.37 12.76
C LYS A 251 -8.16 -14.04 14.05
N SER A 252 -7.73 -15.26 14.31
CA SER A 252 -8.11 -16.02 15.50
C SER A 252 -7.41 -15.52 16.79
N GLY A 253 -6.28 -14.85 16.65
CA GLY A 253 -5.52 -14.28 17.78
C GLY A 253 -6.25 -13.18 18.57
N CYS A 254 -7.36 -12.64 18.08
CA CYS A 254 -8.19 -11.69 18.82
C CYS A 254 -8.93 -12.32 20.02
N CYS A 255 -9.16 -13.65 20.02
CA CYS A 255 -9.87 -14.35 21.09
C CYS A 255 -9.27 -15.75 21.28
N PRO A 256 -8.28 -15.92 22.18
CA PRO A 256 -7.63 -17.21 22.43
C PRO A 256 -8.61 -18.33 22.83
N ASP A 257 -9.80 -17.97 23.31
CA ASP A 257 -10.80 -18.92 23.81
C ASP A 257 -11.98 -19.16 22.84
N GLY A 258 -11.93 -18.62 21.60
CA GLY A 258 -12.98 -18.87 20.59
C GLY A 258 -14.40 -18.41 20.95
N LYS A 259 -14.57 -17.61 22.02
CA LYS A 259 -15.87 -17.25 22.59
C LYS A 259 -16.41 -15.86 22.22
N CYS A 260 -15.79 -15.17 21.27
CA CYS A 260 -16.39 -13.94 20.76
C CYS A 260 -17.50 -14.27 19.76
N GLY A 261 -18.73 -14.05 20.18
CA GLY A 261 -19.89 -14.09 19.32
C GLY A 261 -19.85 -12.97 18.24
N PRO A 262 -20.64 -13.08 17.16
CA PRO A 262 -20.71 -12.05 16.11
C PRO A 262 -21.14 -10.72 16.74
N GLY A 263 -20.27 -9.70 16.67
CA GLY A 263 -20.50 -8.35 17.19
C GLY A 263 -19.79 -7.99 18.50
N GLN A 264 -19.03 -8.91 19.12
CA GLN A 264 -18.36 -8.68 20.41
C GLN A 264 -16.84 -8.50 20.31
N CYS A 265 -16.27 -8.23 19.16
CA CYS A 265 -14.89 -7.76 19.07
C CYS A 265 -14.80 -6.35 19.66
N CYS A 266 -13.95 -6.16 20.67
CA CYS A 266 -13.78 -4.89 21.38
C CYS A 266 -13.53 -3.74 20.39
N PRO A 267 -14.35 -2.68 20.38
CA PRO A 267 -14.06 -1.47 19.63
C PRO A 267 -12.85 -0.80 20.29
N GLY A 268 -11.65 -1.01 19.71
CA GLY A 268 -10.42 -0.42 20.20
C GLY A 268 -9.23 -1.35 20.34
N GLY A 269 -9.32 -2.63 19.94
CA GLY A 269 -8.15 -3.51 19.74
C GLY A 269 -7.26 -3.78 20.96
N LYS A 270 -7.77 -3.68 22.18
CA LYS A 270 -7.03 -4.01 23.42
C LYS A 270 -7.67 -5.21 24.10
N CYS A 271 -7.39 -6.40 23.60
CA CYS A 271 -7.51 -7.61 24.43
C CYS A 271 -6.26 -7.66 25.33
N GLY A 272 -6.39 -7.22 26.57
CA GLY A 272 -5.35 -7.36 27.58
C GLY A 272 -5.16 -8.84 27.97
N PRO A 273 -3.98 -9.22 28.49
CA PRO A 273 -3.74 -10.58 28.94
C PRO A 273 -4.72 -10.93 30.04
N SER A 274 -5.44 -12.05 29.90
CA SER A 274 -6.34 -12.60 30.92
C SER A 274 -5.60 -12.80 32.25
N GLN A 275 -5.94 -12.00 33.26
CA GLN A 275 -5.55 -12.30 34.62
C GLN A 275 -6.21 -13.62 35.04
N LYS A 276 -5.41 -14.64 35.22
CA LYS A 276 -5.82 -15.87 35.91
C LYS A 276 -6.27 -15.48 37.32
N SER A 277 -7.56 -15.50 37.56
CA SER A 277 -8.10 -15.40 38.93
C SER A 277 -7.64 -16.61 39.70
N SER A 278 -6.66 -16.43 40.59
CA SER A 278 -6.31 -17.39 41.64
C SER A 278 -7.46 -17.42 42.63
N ALA A 279 -8.33 -18.40 42.49
CA ALA A 279 -9.28 -18.75 43.55
C ALA A 279 -8.48 -19.30 44.74
N LYS A 280 -8.23 -18.44 45.74
CA LYS A 280 -7.82 -18.89 47.06
C LYS A 280 -9.00 -19.60 47.72
N GLY A 281 -8.90 -20.94 47.82
CA GLY A 281 -9.75 -21.70 48.70
C GLY A 281 -9.57 -21.23 50.14
N VAL A 282 -10.67 -20.83 50.77
CA VAL A 282 -10.78 -20.69 52.19
C VAL A 282 -11.36 -22.02 52.69
N SER A 283 -10.53 -22.84 53.36
CA SER A 283 -11.00 -23.88 54.24
C SER A 283 -10.95 -23.29 55.65
N LYS A 284 -12.11 -23.25 56.20
CA LYS A 284 -12.49 -23.24 57.61
C LYS A 284 -11.62 -22.55 58.62
#